data_d75aa5f0ac9edc95763644cdc8939083
#
_entry.id   d75aa5f0ac9edc95763644cdc8939083
#
_cell.length_a   1.000
_cell.length_b   1.000
_cell.length_c   1.000
_cell.angle_alpha   90.00
_cell.angle_beta   90.00
_cell.angle_gamma   90.00
#
_symmetry.space_group_name_H-M   'P 1'
#
loop_
_entity.id
_entity.type
_entity.pdbx_description
1 polymer ?
#
loop_
_entity_poly.entity_id
_entity_poly.type
_entity_poly.pdbx_seq_one_letter_code
_entity_poly.pdbx_strand_id
1 'polypeptide(L)'
;AGVGVGNIYNYFASKDELFGEVVRPVMHALEAMLQEHHGIRGEDVMRMKSEKYLKACIDEYVSLIDEHRTLLEILLFRAQGSLLEHFRESYTDRSTELVKAWFASMQRKYPEINTTVSDFIIHLHTVWMFTMFEELLMHSVPKQEMEAILHDYILFEIQGWRAIIKI
;
A
#
# COMPACT_ATOMS: atom_id res chain seq x y z
N ALA A 1 10.76 4.07 29.50
CA ALA A 1 12.00 4.76 29.19
C ALA A 1 11.99 6.11 29.90
N GLY A 2 12.98 6.37 30.81
CA GLY A 2 13.06 7.58 31.65
C GLY A 2 13.62 8.81 30.90
N VAL A 3 13.18 9.07 29.69
CA VAL A 3 13.63 10.24 28.90
C VAL A 3 12.58 11.34 29.07
N GLY A 4 12.97 12.47 29.68
CA GLY A 4 12.09 13.63 29.83
C GLY A 4 11.78 14.28 28.47
N VAL A 5 10.55 14.82 28.32
CA VAL A 5 10.08 15.47 27.06
C VAL A 5 11.06 16.52 26.53
N GLY A 6 11.74 17.27 27.42
CA GLY A 6 12.76 18.26 27.03
C GLY A 6 13.99 17.68 26.32
N ASN A 7 14.28 16.40 26.51
CA ASN A 7 15.45 15.75 25.89
C ASN A 7 15.19 15.35 24.43
N ILE A 8 13.92 15.20 24.02
CA ILE A 8 13.52 14.84 22.65
C ILE A 8 13.87 15.97 21.68
N TYR A 9 13.65 17.23 22.10
CA TYR A 9 13.96 18.41 21.26
C TYR A 9 15.47 18.68 21.06
N ASN A 10 16.35 17.92 21.73
CA ASN A 10 17.78 17.93 21.42
C ASN A 10 18.11 17.10 20.18
N TYR A 11 17.22 16.19 19.77
CA TYR A 11 17.42 15.27 18.65
C TYR A 11 16.52 15.56 17.45
N PHE A 12 15.38 16.24 17.66
CA PHE A 12 14.41 16.57 16.62
C PHE A 12 14.06 18.04 16.68
N ALA A 13 14.16 18.72 15.54
CA ALA A 13 13.88 20.15 15.43
C ALA A 13 12.38 20.48 15.64
N SER A 14 11.50 19.50 15.43
CA SER A 14 10.05 19.69 15.57
C SER A 14 9.34 18.38 15.95
N LYS A 15 8.08 18.50 16.35
CA LYS A 15 7.18 17.37 16.56
C LYS A 15 6.91 16.62 15.25
N ASP A 16 6.83 17.31 14.12
CA ASP A 16 6.63 16.73 12.81
C ASP A 16 7.82 15.89 12.35
N GLU A 17 9.04 16.36 12.62
CA GLU A 17 10.25 15.58 12.35
C GLU A 17 10.26 14.29 13.16
N LEU A 18 9.99 14.38 14.46
CA LEU A 18 9.86 13.20 15.32
C LEU A 18 8.78 12.24 14.78
N PHE A 19 7.60 12.76 14.43
CA PHE A 19 6.50 11.95 13.91
C PHE A 19 6.92 11.24 12.61
N GLY A 20 7.51 11.97 11.67
CA GLY A 20 8.02 11.43 10.41
C GLY A 20 9.05 10.32 10.63
N GLU A 21 9.99 10.49 11.57
CA GLU A 21 10.98 9.47 11.90
C GLU A 21 10.34 8.20 12.50
N VAL A 22 9.32 8.36 13.35
CA VAL A 22 8.61 7.22 13.96
C VAL A 22 7.90 6.38 12.89
N VAL A 23 7.23 7.00 11.92
CA VAL A 23 6.45 6.26 10.91
C VAL A 23 7.25 5.94 9.64
N ARG A 24 8.49 6.44 9.52
CA ARG A 24 9.34 6.21 8.35
C ARG A 24 9.49 4.75 7.93
N PRO A 25 9.65 3.75 8.86
CA PRO A 25 9.77 2.36 8.45
C PRO A 25 8.55 1.86 7.64
N VAL A 26 7.34 2.15 8.09
CA VAL A 26 6.12 1.72 7.38
C VAL A 26 5.91 2.51 6.08
N MET A 27 6.27 3.79 6.04
CA MET A 27 6.24 4.57 4.80
C MET A 27 7.19 3.99 3.75
N HIS A 28 8.39 3.57 4.15
CA HIS A 28 9.34 2.91 3.26
C HIS A 28 8.83 1.55 2.80
N ALA A 29 8.18 0.77 3.66
CA ALA A 29 7.61 -0.53 3.29
C ALA A 29 6.48 -0.37 2.26
N LEU A 30 5.55 0.57 2.48
CA LEU A 30 4.49 0.91 1.52
C LEU A 30 5.05 1.37 0.19
N GLU A 31 6.09 2.21 0.21
CA GLU A 31 6.75 2.68 -0.99
C GLU A 31 7.46 1.55 -1.74
N ALA A 32 8.16 0.66 -1.03
CA ALA A 32 8.84 -0.48 -1.63
C ALA A 32 7.84 -1.40 -2.34
N MET A 33 6.71 -1.71 -1.69
CA MET A 33 5.61 -2.48 -2.26
C MET A 33 5.07 -1.83 -3.54
N LEU A 34 4.80 -0.53 -3.52
CA LEU A 34 4.33 0.21 -4.70
C LEU A 34 5.34 0.16 -5.86
N GLN A 35 6.63 0.31 -5.57
CA GLN A 35 7.68 0.28 -6.59
C GLN A 35 7.91 -1.12 -7.16
N GLU A 36 7.79 -2.16 -6.34
CA GLU A 36 7.92 -3.55 -6.79
C GLU A 36 6.81 -3.92 -7.77
N HIS A 37 5.56 -3.58 -7.44
CA HIS A 37 4.42 -3.93 -8.29
C HIS A 37 4.28 -3.01 -9.51
N HIS A 38 4.48 -1.70 -9.35
CA HIS A 38 4.12 -0.71 -10.38
C HIS A 38 5.24 0.29 -10.71
N GLY A 39 6.46 0.08 -10.22
CA GLY A 39 7.60 0.92 -10.58
C GLY A 39 8.09 0.70 -12.02
N ILE A 40 9.15 1.41 -12.42
CA ILE A 40 9.76 1.30 -13.77
C ILE A 40 10.25 -0.13 -14.06
N ARG A 41 10.65 -0.87 -13.02
CA ARG A 41 11.04 -2.28 -13.06
C ARG A 41 10.00 -3.17 -12.40
N GLY A 42 8.77 -2.67 -12.32
CA GLY A 42 7.66 -3.36 -11.68
C GLY A 42 7.34 -4.70 -12.32
N GLU A 43 6.54 -5.47 -11.62
CA GLU A 43 6.19 -6.83 -12.02
C GLU A 43 5.50 -6.90 -13.38
N ASP A 44 5.69 -8.03 -14.05
CA ASP A 44 5.00 -8.29 -15.31
C ASP A 44 3.53 -8.64 -15.05
N VAL A 45 2.63 -7.96 -15.76
CA VAL A 45 1.18 -8.14 -15.65
C VAL A 45 0.73 -9.60 -15.81
N MET A 46 1.44 -10.40 -16.62
CA MET A 46 1.12 -11.82 -16.84
C MET A 46 1.34 -12.69 -15.59
N ARG A 47 2.05 -12.20 -14.56
CA ARG A 47 2.20 -12.90 -13.28
C ARG A 47 0.87 -13.06 -12.55
N MET A 48 -0.09 -12.14 -12.78
CA MET A 48 -1.44 -12.23 -12.21
C MET A 48 -2.19 -13.53 -12.55
N LYS A 49 -1.72 -14.30 -13.55
CA LYS A 49 -2.30 -15.61 -13.92
C LYS A 49 -1.86 -16.75 -13.02
N SER A 50 -0.85 -16.54 -12.18
CA SER A 50 -0.26 -17.63 -11.40
C SER A 50 -0.73 -17.63 -9.95
N GLU A 51 -1.01 -18.83 -9.41
CA GLU A 51 -1.31 -19.02 -7.98
C GLU A 51 -0.14 -18.58 -7.09
N LYS A 52 1.09 -18.73 -7.59
CA LYS A 52 2.28 -18.26 -6.89
C LYS A 52 2.26 -16.75 -6.67
N TYR A 53 1.76 -15.99 -7.65
CA TYR A 53 1.60 -14.55 -7.52
C TYR A 53 0.56 -14.18 -6.47
N LEU A 54 -0.61 -14.83 -6.50
CA LEU A 54 -1.64 -14.64 -5.47
C LEU A 54 -1.08 -14.87 -4.08
N LYS A 55 -0.38 -16.01 -3.89
CA LYS A 55 0.24 -16.31 -2.60
C LYS A 55 1.27 -15.26 -2.19
N ALA A 56 2.13 -14.82 -3.09
CA ALA A 56 3.15 -13.81 -2.81
C ALA A 56 2.51 -12.48 -2.36
N CYS A 57 1.44 -12.03 -3.03
CA CYS A 57 0.71 -10.83 -2.63
C CYS A 57 0.09 -10.99 -1.23
N ILE A 58 -0.51 -12.14 -0.91
CA ILE A 58 -1.07 -12.39 0.43
C ILE A 58 0.04 -12.32 1.49
N ASP A 59 1.13 -13.04 1.28
CA ASP A 59 2.27 -13.08 2.20
C ASP A 59 2.84 -11.67 2.44
N GLU A 60 2.92 -10.84 1.40
CA GLU A 60 3.40 -9.45 1.47
C GLU A 60 2.48 -8.57 2.32
N TYR A 61 1.17 -8.59 2.06
CA TYR A 61 0.21 -7.81 2.85
C TYR A 61 0.16 -8.25 4.31
N VAL A 62 0.19 -9.57 4.56
CA VAL A 62 0.25 -10.11 5.92
C VAL A 62 1.50 -9.63 6.64
N SER A 63 2.67 -9.72 5.98
CA SER A 63 3.95 -9.26 6.57
C SER A 63 3.93 -7.76 6.83
N LEU A 64 3.48 -6.95 5.89
CA LEU A 64 3.37 -5.50 6.04
C LEU A 64 2.55 -5.12 7.28
N ILE A 65 1.36 -5.72 7.42
CA ILE A 65 0.46 -5.41 8.54
C ILE A 65 1.02 -5.96 9.86
N ASP A 66 1.53 -7.18 9.88
CA ASP A 66 2.03 -7.84 11.09
C ASP A 66 3.28 -7.12 11.63
N GLU A 67 4.25 -6.82 10.77
CA GLU A 67 5.50 -6.17 11.13
C GLU A 67 5.32 -4.68 11.50
N HIS A 68 4.36 -4.00 10.87
CA HIS A 68 4.19 -2.55 11.01
C HIS A 68 2.86 -2.15 11.64
N ARG A 69 2.10 -3.06 12.27
CA ARG A 69 0.76 -2.79 12.82
C ARG A 69 0.67 -1.47 13.59
N THR A 70 1.51 -1.30 14.61
CA THR A 70 1.52 -0.09 15.44
C THR A 70 1.87 1.17 14.64
N LEU A 71 2.80 1.07 13.69
CA LEU A 71 3.20 2.21 12.86
C LEU A 71 2.11 2.58 11.85
N LEU A 72 1.40 1.59 11.30
CA LEU A 72 0.21 1.80 10.46
C LEU A 72 -0.90 2.49 11.26
N GLU A 73 -1.18 2.04 12.48
CA GLU A 73 -2.16 2.69 13.37
C GLU A 73 -1.79 4.16 13.66
N ILE A 74 -0.51 4.43 13.91
CA ILE A 74 -0.03 5.81 14.13
C ILE A 74 -0.19 6.64 12.85
N LEU A 75 0.24 6.12 11.71
CA LEU A 75 0.20 6.82 10.43
C LEU A 75 -1.24 7.10 9.97
N LEU A 76 -2.14 6.13 10.08
CA LEU A 76 -3.50 6.23 9.54
C LEU A 76 -4.47 6.94 10.51
N PHE A 77 -4.26 6.82 11.83
CA PHE A 77 -5.22 7.34 12.81
C PHE A 77 -4.70 8.48 13.70
N ARG A 78 -3.40 8.81 13.65
CA ARG A 78 -2.79 9.81 14.55
C ARG A 78 -2.01 10.91 13.81
N ALA A 79 -2.05 10.93 12.49
CA ALA A 79 -1.32 11.92 11.69
C ALA A 79 -1.97 13.31 11.69
N GLN A 80 -3.18 13.47 12.19
CA GLN A 80 -3.91 14.75 12.19
C GLN A 80 -3.09 15.89 12.85
N GLY A 81 -3.01 17.01 12.17
CA GLY A 81 -2.22 18.17 12.57
C GLY A 81 -0.71 18.03 12.39
N SER A 82 -0.24 16.98 11.71
CA SER A 82 1.15 16.82 11.27
C SER A 82 1.30 17.06 9.77
N LEU A 83 2.54 17.14 9.27
CA LEU A 83 2.83 17.21 7.83
C LEU A 83 2.36 15.96 7.06
N LEU A 84 2.06 14.86 7.75
CA LEU A 84 1.56 13.61 7.17
C LEU A 84 0.04 13.43 7.29
N GLU A 85 -0.68 14.46 7.70
CA GLU A 85 -2.16 14.43 7.80
C GLU A 85 -2.83 13.96 6.50
N HIS A 86 -2.29 14.34 5.36
CA HIS A 86 -2.77 13.96 4.02
C HIS A 86 -1.92 12.86 3.36
N PHE A 87 -1.25 12.01 4.16
CA PHE A 87 -0.41 10.94 3.63
C PHE A 87 -1.19 10.01 2.70
N ARG A 88 -2.39 9.60 3.11
CA ARG A 88 -3.24 8.68 2.35
C ARG A 88 -3.58 9.24 0.96
N GLU A 89 -3.99 10.49 0.88
CA GLU A 89 -4.32 11.18 -0.37
C GLU A 89 -3.09 11.29 -1.27
N SER A 90 -1.98 11.77 -0.72
CA SER A 90 -0.72 11.95 -1.46
C SER A 90 -0.17 10.62 -1.99
N TYR A 91 -0.26 9.55 -1.19
CA TYR A 91 0.13 8.20 -1.62
C TYR A 91 -0.78 7.69 -2.73
N THR A 92 -2.10 7.89 -2.61
CA THR A 92 -3.09 7.46 -3.58
C THR A 92 -2.90 8.14 -4.93
N ASP A 93 -2.68 9.45 -4.94
CA ASP A 93 -2.41 10.22 -6.17
C ASP A 93 -1.12 9.72 -6.84
N ARG A 94 -0.07 9.54 -6.07
CA ARG A 94 1.20 9.02 -6.57
C ARG A 94 1.09 7.59 -7.09
N SER A 95 0.38 6.72 -6.39
CA SER A 95 0.08 5.35 -6.83
C SER A 95 -0.65 5.37 -8.17
N THR A 96 -1.65 6.23 -8.32
CA THR A 96 -2.40 6.39 -9.58
C THR A 96 -1.48 6.69 -10.75
N GLU A 97 -0.56 7.65 -10.61
CA GLU A 97 0.37 8.01 -11.69
C GLU A 97 1.37 6.89 -12.01
N LEU A 98 1.87 6.17 -11.00
CA LEU A 98 2.77 5.03 -11.22
C LEU A 98 2.07 3.87 -11.93
N VAL A 99 0.85 3.52 -11.53
CA VAL A 99 0.07 2.45 -12.16
C VAL A 99 -0.25 2.80 -13.61
N LYS A 100 -0.59 4.05 -13.92
CA LYS A 100 -0.79 4.52 -15.32
C LYS A 100 0.48 4.34 -16.16
N ALA A 101 1.62 4.76 -15.64
CA ALA A 101 2.91 4.60 -16.32
C ALA A 101 3.26 3.11 -16.53
N TRP A 102 2.98 2.28 -15.52
CA TRP A 102 3.16 0.84 -15.60
C TRP A 102 2.23 0.21 -16.65
N PHE A 103 0.93 0.55 -16.70
CA PHE A 103 0.00 0.10 -17.74
C PHE A 103 0.49 0.49 -19.14
N ALA A 104 0.96 1.72 -19.33
CA ALA A 104 1.53 2.14 -20.60
C ALA A 104 2.77 1.32 -21.01
N SER A 105 3.57 0.90 -20.03
CA SER A 105 4.70 -0.01 -20.25
C SER A 105 4.24 -1.42 -20.63
N MET A 106 3.24 -1.95 -19.92
CA MET A 106 2.68 -3.28 -20.20
C MET A 106 2.02 -3.35 -21.57
N GLN A 107 1.30 -2.29 -21.99
CA GLN A 107 0.70 -2.21 -23.32
C GLN A 107 1.74 -2.25 -24.45
N ARG A 108 2.90 -1.62 -24.26
CA ARG A 108 3.98 -1.71 -25.24
C ARG A 108 4.53 -3.13 -25.36
N LYS A 109 4.54 -3.89 -24.26
CA LYS A 109 4.99 -5.27 -24.21
C LYS A 109 3.92 -6.26 -24.71
N TYR A 110 2.67 -5.98 -24.42
CA TYR A 110 1.49 -6.80 -24.73
C TYR A 110 0.40 -5.94 -25.38
N PRO A 111 0.48 -5.68 -26.70
CA PRO A 111 -0.47 -4.78 -27.37
C PRO A 111 -1.94 -5.21 -27.31
N GLU A 112 -2.20 -6.48 -27.00
CA GLU A 112 -3.53 -7.07 -26.91
C GLU A 112 -4.25 -6.78 -25.60
N ILE A 113 -3.55 -6.37 -24.53
CA ILE A 113 -4.19 -6.09 -23.24
C ILE A 113 -4.95 -4.76 -23.28
N ASN A 114 -6.02 -4.70 -22.52
CA ASN A 114 -6.76 -3.46 -22.34
C ASN A 114 -6.13 -2.62 -21.22
N THR A 115 -5.50 -1.51 -21.56
CA THR A 115 -4.96 -0.55 -20.60
C THR A 115 -5.78 0.74 -20.53
N THR A 116 -6.90 0.80 -21.27
CA THR A 116 -7.84 1.92 -21.18
C THR A 116 -8.68 1.79 -19.91
N VAL A 117 -8.03 2.06 -18.80
CA VAL A 117 -8.65 2.04 -17.47
C VAL A 117 -8.76 3.47 -16.98
N SER A 118 -9.92 3.83 -16.42
CA SER A 118 -10.14 5.15 -15.86
C SER A 118 -9.20 5.43 -14.71
N ASP A 119 -8.58 6.61 -14.68
CA ASP A 119 -7.74 7.08 -13.56
C ASP A 119 -8.48 6.95 -12.23
N PHE A 120 -9.80 7.18 -12.25
CA PHE A 120 -10.64 7.07 -11.06
C PHE A 120 -10.73 5.64 -10.52
N ILE A 121 -10.76 4.62 -11.37
CA ILE A 121 -10.74 3.21 -10.92
C ILE A 121 -9.37 2.85 -10.34
N ILE A 122 -8.29 3.33 -10.93
CA ILE A 122 -6.93 3.14 -10.39
C ILE A 122 -6.82 3.81 -9.01
N HIS A 123 -7.31 5.04 -8.90
CA HIS A 123 -7.36 5.79 -7.64
C HIS A 123 -8.17 5.03 -6.57
N LEU A 124 -9.38 4.56 -6.91
CA LEU A 124 -10.23 3.80 -6.00
C LEU A 124 -9.58 2.51 -5.50
N HIS A 125 -8.82 1.81 -6.33
CA HIS A 125 -8.10 0.61 -5.92
C HIS A 125 -7.17 0.89 -4.71
N THR A 126 -6.39 1.98 -4.76
CA THR A 126 -5.53 2.37 -3.63
C THR A 126 -6.35 2.82 -2.42
N VAL A 127 -7.48 3.51 -2.63
CA VAL A 127 -8.40 3.88 -1.54
C VAL A 127 -8.95 2.63 -0.86
N TRP A 128 -9.33 1.60 -1.59
CA TRP A 128 -9.82 0.32 -1.04
C TRP A 128 -8.74 -0.40 -0.24
N MET A 129 -7.50 -0.41 -0.73
CA MET A 129 -6.37 -0.96 0.03
C MET A 129 -6.22 -0.29 1.41
N PHE A 130 -6.24 1.03 1.47
CA PHE A 130 -6.16 1.74 2.75
C PHE A 130 -7.38 1.48 3.64
N THR A 131 -8.59 1.44 3.06
CA THR A 131 -9.80 1.11 3.81
C THR A 131 -9.72 -0.29 4.40
N MET A 132 -9.20 -1.26 3.65
CA MET A 132 -8.97 -2.62 4.15
C MET A 132 -7.96 -2.62 5.31
N PHE A 133 -6.84 -1.87 5.22
CA PHE A 133 -5.90 -1.73 6.34
C PHE A 133 -6.58 -1.13 7.57
N GLU A 134 -7.32 -0.05 7.41
CA GLU A 134 -8.05 0.63 8.50
C GLU A 134 -9.02 -0.33 9.20
N GLU A 135 -9.81 -1.09 8.46
CA GLU A 135 -10.75 -2.08 9.02
C GLU A 135 -10.03 -3.20 9.78
N LEU A 136 -8.97 -3.77 9.20
CA LEU A 136 -8.19 -4.83 9.87
C LEU A 136 -7.55 -4.35 11.18
N LEU A 137 -7.08 -3.09 11.21
CA LEU A 137 -6.48 -2.47 12.39
C LEU A 137 -7.53 -2.12 13.46
N MET A 138 -8.63 -1.44 13.06
CA MET A 138 -9.70 -1.02 13.97
C MET A 138 -10.37 -2.20 14.67
N HIS A 139 -10.54 -3.30 13.96
CA HIS A 139 -11.12 -4.53 14.52
C HIS A 139 -10.08 -5.44 15.19
N SER A 140 -8.82 -5.03 15.24
CA SER A 140 -7.72 -5.79 15.84
C SER A 140 -7.67 -7.25 15.35
N VAL A 141 -7.94 -7.47 14.07
CA VAL A 141 -8.03 -8.80 13.46
C VAL A 141 -6.74 -9.58 13.71
N PRO A 142 -6.80 -10.79 14.29
CA PRO A 142 -5.62 -11.59 14.53
C PRO A 142 -5.02 -12.13 13.23
N LYS A 143 -3.70 -12.37 13.22
CA LYS A 143 -2.93 -12.75 12.02
C LYS A 143 -3.58 -13.91 11.24
N GLN A 144 -3.98 -14.98 11.93
CA GLN A 144 -4.53 -16.18 11.30
C GLN A 144 -5.88 -15.90 10.58
N GLU A 145 -6.71 -15.03 11.14
CA GLU A 145 -7.97 -14.61 10.50
C GLU A 145 -7.69 -13.63 9.36
N MET A 146 -6.72 -12.74 9.54
CA MET A 146 -6.27 -11.78 8.54
C MET A 146 -5.81 -12.47 7.24
N GLU A 147 -5.07 -13.60 7.34
CA GLU A 147 -4.63 -14.38 6.17
C GLU A 147 -5.81 -14.83 5.30
N ALA A 148 -6.90 -15.30 5.91
CA ALA A 148 -8.10 -15.73 5.19
C ALA A 148 -8.83 -14.54 4.54
N ILE A 149 -8.98 -13.43 5.26
CA ILE A 149 -9.60 -12.20 4.74
C ILE A 149 -8.80 -11.65 3.56
N LEU A 150 -7.48 -11.57 3.70
CA LEU A 150 -6.60 -11.09 2.64
C LEU A 150 -6.58 -12.02 1.43
N HIS A 151 -6.69 -13.34 1.63
CA HIS A 151 -6.83 -14.28 0.52
C HIS A 151 -8.04 -13.92 -0.34
N ASP A 152 -9.21 -13.76 0.25
CA ASP A 152 -10.43 -13.47 -0.49
C ASP A 152 -10.40 -12.07 -1.12
N TYR A 153 -9.89 -11.07 -0.41
CA TYR A 153 -9.72 -9.71 -0.90
C TYR A 153 -8.77 -9.66 -2.11
N ILE A 154 -7.57 -10.21 -1.99
CA ILE A 154 -6.55 -10.18 -3.05
C ILE A 154 -6.97 -11.03 -4.24
N LEU A 155 -7.63 -12.17 -4.00
CA LEU A 155 -8.21 -12.98 -5.07
C LEU A 155 -9.25 -12.18 -5.87
N PHE A 156 -10.15 -11.47 -5.18
CA PHE A 156 -11.14 -10.59 -5.81
C PHE A 156 -10.47 -9.50 -6.64
N GLU A 157 -9.46 -8.82 -6.10
CA GLU A 157 -8.69 -7.77 -6.78
C GLU A 157 -8.00 -8.31 -8.04
N ILE A 158 -7.25 -9.40 -7.92
CA ILE A 158 -6.53 -9.99 -9.06
C ILE A 158 -7.50 -10.43 -10.16
N GLN A 159 -8.61 -11.09 -9.81
CA GLN A 159 -9.60 -11.54 -10.80
C GLN A 159 -10.32 -10.35 -11.45
N GLY A 160 -10.65 -9.31 -10.67
CA GLY A 160 -11.23 -8.07 -11.17
C GLY A 160 -10.30 -7.38 -12.18
N TRP A 161 -9.04 -7.21 -11.81
CA TRP A 161 -8.04 -6.60 -12.70
C TRP A 161 -7.82 -7.43 -13.97
N ARG A 162 -7.69 -8.76 -13.86
CA ARG A 162 -7.57 -9.64 -15.03
C ARG A 162 -8.74 -9.51 -16.00
N ALA A 163 -9.96 -9.39 -15.47
CA ALA A 163 -11.15 -9.18 -16.30
C ALA A 163 -11.15 -7.81 -17.00
N ILE A 164 -10.74 -6.74 -16.29
CA ILE A 164 -10.68 -5.37 -16.84
C ILE A 164 -9.62 -5.28 -17.94
N ILE A 165 -8.42 -5.79 -17.69
CA ILE A 165 -7.29 -5.72 -18.63
C ILE A 165 -7.29 -6.85 -19.66
N LYS A 166 -8.20 -7.80 -19.56
CA LYS A 166 -8.43 -8.91 -20.51
C LYS A 166 -7.21 -9.83 -20.66
N ILE A 167 -6.67 -10.32 -19.54
CA ILE A 167 -5.57 -11.31 -19.52
C ILE A 167 -5.99 -12.66 -18.95
#